data_7f91fb202bc27cb9c25925f1972b38ca
#
_entry.id   7f91fb202bc27cb9c25925f1972b38ca
#
_cell.length_a   1.000
_cell.length_b   1.000
_cell.length_c   1.000
_cell.angle_alpha   90.00
_cell.angle_beta   90.00
_cell.angle_gamma   90.00
#
_symmetry.space_group_name_H-M   'P 1'
#
loop_
_entity.id
_entity.type
_entity.pdbx_description
1 polymer ?
#
loop_
_entity_poly.entity_id
_entity_poly.type
_entity_poly.pdbx_seq_one_letter_code
_entity_poly.pdbx_strand_id
1 'polypeptide(L)'
;MRSRNASYYQTILNYVNKYFDDVGRSPSTREIEAGTGISRPTVQRYLRELSERGEINYDGHRGIITDYMRSGNEGTRPVLIGNSIPCGSLNEVCDAELESIRMPTALIGQGDFFLLRARGNSMINAGIDDGDLVLIKRCESVRQGRIAAFLYDNSETTLKRFKQDNDAIYLIPENDEMEPIVISGQNRARLVIQGEAVMVMKDL
;
A
#
# COMPACT_ATOMS: atom_id res chain seq x y z
N MET A 1 19.69 35.25 -18.08
CA MET A 1 18.64 34.28 -18.46
C MET A 1 19.26 32.88 -18.41
N ARG A 2 18.91 32.02 -17.42
CA ARG A 2 19.40 30.63 -17.39
C ARG A 2 18.71 29.85 -18.51
N SER A 3 19.52 29.27 -19.39
CA SER A 3 19.08 28.44 -20.52
C SER A 3 18.08 27.38 -20.06
N ARG A 4 16.91 27.32 -20.71
CA ARG A 4 15.93 26.23 -20.49
C ARG A 4 16.51 24.96 -21.09
N ASN A 5 16.73 23.94 -20.29
CA ASN A 5 17.14 22.64 -20.81
C ASN A 5 15.88 21.85 -21.16
N ALA A 6 15.55 21.78 -22.44
CA ALA A 6 14.35 21.10 -22.93
C ALA A 6 14.30 19.61 -22.54
N SER A 7 15.46 18.96 -22.32
CA SER A 7 15.51 17.56 -21.92
C SER A 7 14.95 17.32 -20.48
N TYR A 8 14.95 18.33 -19.61
CA TYR A 8 14.45 18.18 -18.25
C TYR A 8 12.95 17.88 -18.16
N TYR A 9 12.14 18.40 -19.10
CA TYR A 9 10.72 18.08 -19.15
C TYR A 9 10.52 16.57 -19.30
N GLN A 10 11.19 15.99 -20.31
CA GLN A 10 11.06 14.56 -20.57
C GLN A 10 11.68 13.71 -19.46
N THR A 11 12.82 14.12 -18.92
CA THR A 11 13.47 13.42 -17.80
C THR A 11 12.56 13.38 -16.58
N ILE A 12 11.92 14.50 -16.23
CA ILE A 12 10.99 14.58 -15.10
C ILE A 12 9.73 13.72 -15.36
N LEU A 13 9.11 13.83 -16.55
CA LEU A 13 7.93 13.05 -16.91
C LEU A 13 8.20 11.54 -16.90
N ASN A 14 9.31 11.13 -17.50
CA ASN A 14 9.72 9.71 -17.53
C ASN A 14 9.95 9.17 -16.13
N TYR A 15 10.62 9.95 -15.26
CA TYR A 15 10.84 9.55 -13.88
C TYR A 15 9.52 9.45 -13.11
N VAL A 16 8.64 10.45 -13.25
CA VAL A 16 7.33 10.47 -12.59
C VAL A 16 6.48 9.27 -12.99
N ASN A 17 6.43 8.95 -14.31
CA ASN A 17 5.66 7.81 -14.80
C ASN A 17 6.26 6.48 -14.35
N LYS A 18 7.59 6.31 -14.46
CA LYS A 18 8.27 5.12 -13.99
C LYS A 18 8.09 4.90 -12.48
N TYR A 19 8.28 5.96 -11.68
CA TYR A 19 8.07 5.88 -10.24
C TYR A 19 6.63 5.47 -9.89
N PHE A 20 5.66 5.98 -10.65
CA PHE A 20 4.27 5.59 -10.49
C PHE A 20 4.04 4.12 -10.83
N ASP A 21 4.67 3.58 -11.89
CA ASP A 21 4.58 2.16 -12.23
C ASP A 21 5.24 1.26 -11.17
N ASP A 22 6.38 1.69 -10.65
CA ASP A 22 7.17 0.91 -9.68
C ASP A 22 6.55 0.96 -8.26
N VAL A 23 6.05 2.13 -7.83
CA VAL A 23 5.64 2.38 -6.43
C VAL A 23 4.12 2.56 -6.27
N GLY A 24 3.39 2.82 -7.35
CA GLY A 24 1.94 2.98 -7.36
C GLY A 24 1.40 4.32 -6.86
N ARG A 25 2.27 5.27 -6.58
CA ARG A 25 1.92 6.65 -6.23
C ARG A 25 2.77 7.67 -6.99
N SER A 26 2.29 8.89 -7.04
CA SER A 26 3.08 10.01 -7.56
C SER A 26 4.29 10.28 -6.66
N PRO A 27 5.49 10.52 -7.24
CA PRO A 27 6.67 10.91 -6.46
C PRO A 27 6.53 12.31 -5.90
N SER A 28 7.17 12.56 -4.76
CA SER A 28 7.39 13.90 -4.22
C SER A 28 8.51 14.62 -5.02
N THR A 29 8.58 15.93 -4.90
CA THR A 29 9.67 16.70 -5.53
C THR A 29 11.06 16.34 -4.99
N ARG A 30 11.15 15.78 -3.77
CA ARG A 30 12.41 15.25 -3.20
C ARG A 30 12.83 13.95 -3.88
N GLU A 31 11.88 13.06 -4.11
CA GLU A 31 12.13 11.80 -4.82
C GLU A 31 12.53 12.05 -6.27
N ILE A 32 11.91 13.03 -6.95
CA ILE A 32 12.32 13.44 -8.29
C ILE A 32 13.74 14.01 -8.29
N GLU A 33 14.09 14.86 -7.32
CA GLU A 33 15.45 15.38 -7.16
C GLU A 33 16.46 14.25 -6.96
N ALA A 34 16.18 13.32 -6.06
CA ALA A 34 17.04 12.18 -5.76
C ALA A 34 17.23 11.26 -6.98
N GLY A 35 16.17 10.96 -7.72
CA GLY A 35 16.21 10.03 -8.83
C GLY A 35 16.69 10.63 -10.16
N THR A 36 16.57 11.96 -10.34
CA THR A 36 16.97 12.63 -11.61
C THR A 36 18.23 13.44 -11.50
N GLY A 37 18.72 13.76 -10.28
CA GLY A 37 19.80 14.71 -10.04
C GLY A 37 19.44 16.18 -10.33
N ILE A 38 18.18 16.48 -10.67
CA ILE A 38 17.73 17.84 -10.96
C ILE A 38 17.31 18.50 -9.64
N SER A 39 17.91 19.64 -9.31
CA SER A 39 17.62 20.34 -8.04
C SER A 39 16.14 20.64 -7.85
N ARG A 40 15.62 20.47 -6.62
CA ARG A 40 14.20 20.64 -6.27
C ARG A 40 13.57 21.95 -6.76
N PRO A 41 14.21 23.13 -6.63
CA PRO A 41 13.65 24.37 -7.19
C PRO A 41 13.47 24.32 -8.71
N THR A 42 14.39 23.61 -9.40
CA THR A 42 14.27 23.38 -10.85
C THR A 42 13.12 22.44 -11.15
N VAL A 43 13.01 21.30 -10.45
CA VAL A 43 11.89 20.36 -10.57
C VAL A 43 10.55 21.08 -10.40
N GLN A 44 10.37 21.84 -9.33
CA GLN A 44 9.13 22.58 -9.05
C GLN A 44 8.77 23.57 -10.17
N ARG A 45 9.78 24.26 -10.73
CA ARG A 45 9.56 25.16 -11.86
C ARG A 45 9.06 24.41 -13.10
N TYR A 46 9.73 23.30 -13.46
CA TYR A 46 9.34 22.51 -14.64
C TYR A 46 7.98 21.84 -14.47
N LEU A 47 7.63 21.39 -13.25
CA LEU A 47 6.30 20.84 -12.97
C LEU A 47 5.19 21.91 -13.13
N ARG A 48 5.43 23.14 -12.70
CA ARG A 48 4.47 24.24 -12.96
C ARG A 48 4.31 24.54 -14.45
N GLU A 49 5.42 24.63 -15.18
CA GLU A 49 5.38 24.86 -16.63
C GLU A 49 4.68 23.72 -17.39
N LEU A 50 4.85 22.45 -16.97
CA LEU A 50 4.11 21.31 -17.52
C LEU A 50 2.61 21.38 -17.18
N SER A 51 2.28 21.84 -15.98
CA SER A 51 0.87 22.04 -15.55
C SER A 51 0.21 23.18 -16.31
N GLU A 52 0.92 24.29 -16.54
CA GLU A 52 0.46 25.42 -17.35
C GLU A 52 0.21 25.03 -18.81
N ARG A 53 0.95 24.05 -19.34
CA ARG A 53 0.75 23.48 -20.68
C ARG A 53 -0.38 22.45 -20.75
N GLY A 54 -0.93 22.05 -19.60
CA GLY A 54 -1.95 21.01 -19.50
C GLY A 54 -1.42 19.58 -19.67
N GLU A 55 -0.08 19.38 -19.68
CA GLU A 55 0.55 18.06 -19.82
C GLU A 55 0.50 17.23 -18.52
N ILE A 56 0.30 17.89 -17.38
CA ILE A 56 0.11 17.26 -16.07
C ILE A 56 -0.91 18.05 -15.25
N ASN A 57 -1.45 17.42 -14.20
CA ASN A 57 -2.13 18.13 -13.12
C ASN A 57 -1.20 18.23 -11.91
N TYR A 58 -0.82 19.45 -11.53
CA TYR A 58 0.06 19.73 -10.39
C TYR A 58 -0.30 21.10 -9.78
N ASP A 59 -0.79 21.08 -8.54
CA ASP A 59 -1.21 22.27 -7.78
C ASP A 59 -0.14 22.76 -6.76
N GLY A 60 1.04 22.14 -6.78
CA GLY A 60 2.14 22.48 -5.88
C GLY A 60 2.11 21.77 -4.53
N HIS A 61 1.00 21.15 -4.15
CA HIS A 61 0.79 20.51 -2.83
C HIS A 61 0.32 19.06 -2.91
N ARG A 62 -0.44 18.71 -3.93
CA ARG A 62 -0.98 17.37 -4.15
C ARG A 62 -0.27 16.69 -5.30
N GLY A 63 -0.25 15.38 -5.30
CA GLY A 63 0.52 14.57 -6.24
C GLY A 63 0.44 15.00 -7.70
N ILE A 64 1.46 14.65 -8.44
CA ILE A 64 1.56 14.91 -9.88
C ILE A 64 0.73 13.85 -10.60
N ILE A 65 -0.19 14.25 -11.48
CA ILE A 65 -0.98 13.36 -12.32
C ILE A 65 -0.64 13.67 -13.78
N THR A 66 -0.04 12.72 -14.48
CA THR A 66 0.27 12.80 -15.91
C THR A 66 -0.85 12.19 -16.76
N ASP A 67 -0.88 12.50 -18.06
CA ASP A 67 -1.80 11.82 -18.98
C ASP A 67 -1.52 10.34 -19.11
N TYR A 68 -0.25 9.93 -18.95
CA TYR A 68 0.13 8.52 -18.84
C TYR A 68 -0.57 7.82 -17.67
N MET A 69 -0.58 8.45 -16.48
CA MET A 69 -1.29 7.91 -15.32
C MET A 69 -2.80 7.86 -15.51
N ARG A 70 -3.36 8.76 -16.33
CA ARG A 70 -4.79 8.75 -16.67
C ARG A 70 -5.12 7.69 -17.71
N SER A 71 -4.37 7.60 -18.79
CA SER A 71 -4.66 6.75 -19.93
C SER A 71 -4.25 5.29 -19.74
N GLY A 72 -3.18 5.02 -18.97
CA GLY A 72 -2.72 3.66 -18.64
C GLY A 72 -3.48 3.02 -17.48
N ASN A 73 -4.34 3.77 -16.79
CA ASN A 73 -4.96 3.40 -15.53
C ASN A 73 -6.48 3.47 -15.50
N GLU A 74 -7.15 3.68 -16.63
CA GLU A 74 -8.60 3.55 -16.62
C GLU A 74 -8.98 2.15 -16.15
N GLY A 75 -9.37 2.09 -14.87
CA GLY A 75 -9.89 0.88 -14.25
C GLY A 75 -8.89 0.00 -13.50
N THR A 76 -7.59 0.31 -13.38
CA THR A 76 -6.67 -0.45 -12.52
C THR A 76 -5.85 0.43 -11.59
N ARG A 77 -5.37 -0.12 -10.48
CA ARG A 77 -4.42 0.53 -9.59
C ARG A 77 -3.41 -0.47 -9.03
N PRO A 78 -2.17 -0.06 -8.75
CA PRO A 78 -1.19 -0.93 -8.13
C PRO A 78 -1.57 -1.17 -6.67
N VAL A 79 -1.36 -2.40 -6.23
CA VAL A 79 -1.51 -2.85 -4.85
C VAL A 79 -0.19 -3.52 -4.46
N LEU A 80 0.47 -2.99 -3.44
CA LEU A 80 1.76 -3.48 -2.98
C LEU A 80 1.61 -4.84 -2.30
N ILE A 81 2.55 -5.75 -2.55
CA ILE A 81 2.68 -7.02 -1.85
C ILE A 81 3.66 -6.82 -0.69
N GLY A 82 3.24 -7.09 0.54
CA GLY A 82 4.08 -6.98 1.72
C GLY A 82 3.85 -8.09 2.72
N ASN A 83 4.92 -8.54 3.36
CA ASN A 83 4.82 -9.50 4.49
C ASN A 83 4.61 -8.79 5.83
N SER A 84 4.99 -7.52 5.90
CA SER A 84 4.77 -6.63 7.03
C SER A 84 4.93 -5.21 6.49
N ILE A 85 3.86 -4.43 6.50
CA ILE A 85 3.94 -3.01 6.14
C ILE A 85 3.84 -2.24 7.44
N PRO A 86 4.89 -1.49 7.86
CA PRO A 86 4.85 -0.69 9.08
C PRO A 86 3.63 0.24 9.10
N CYS A 87 3.00 0.37 10.26
CA CYS A 87 1.98 1.39 10.48
C CYS A 87 2.66 2.76 10.54
N GLY A 88 2.77 3.40 9.40
CA GLY A 88 3.38 4.71 9.20
C GLY A 88 3.27 5.09 7.74
N SER A 89 3.63 6.32 7.41
CA SER A 89 3.66 6.75 6.01
C SER A 89 4.61 5.84 5.21
N LEU A 90 4.24 5.52 3.97
CA LEU A 90 5.04 4.74 3.00
C LEU A 90 6.49 5.23 2.82
N ASN A 91 6.88 6.29 3.51
CA ASN A 91 8.21 6.90 3.48
C ASN A 91 9.27 6.18 4.34
N GLU A 92 8.89 5.18 5.14
CA GLU A 92 9.80 4.45 6.03
C GLU A 92 10.07 3.01 5.59
N VAL A 93 9.60 2.61 4.42
CA VAL A 93 9.93 1.30 3.86
C VAL A 93 11.35 1.37 3.30
N CYS A 94 12.29 0.92 4.11
CA CYS A 94 13.68 0.74 3.71
C CYS A 94 13.78 -0.21 2.50
N ASP A 95 14.47 0.23 1.44
CA ASP A 95 15.25 -0.47 0.40
C ASP A 95 14.89 -1.91 -0.04
N ALA A 96 13.71 -2.43 0.25
CA ALA A 96 13.23 -3.66 -0.35
C ALA A 96 12.48 -3.32 -1.64
N GLU A 97 12.83 -3.97 -2.74
CA GLU A 97 12.03 -3.96 -3.97
C GLU A 97 10.63 -4.46 -3.63
N LEU A 98 9.69 -3.53 -3.46
CA LEU A 98 8.30 -3.87 -3.16
C LEU A 98 7.64 -4.32 -4.46
N GLU A 99 7.31 -5.59 -4.53
CA GLU A 99 6.48 -6.13 -5.60
C GLU A 99 5.08 -5.47 -5.56
N SER A 100 4.50 -5.21 -6.72
CA SER A 100 3.12 -4.73 -6.83
C SER A 100 2.38 -5.44 -7.94
N ILE A 101 1.07 -5.63 -7.73
CA ILE A 101 0.15 -6.16 -8.75
C ILE A 101 -0.86 -5.07 -9.09
N ARG A 102 -1.09 -4.85 -10.39
CA ARG A 102 -2.16 -3.94 -10.83
C ARG A 102 -3.51 -4.65 -10.78
N MET A 103 -4.42 -4.11 -9.98
CA MET A 103 -5.76 -4.69 -9.78
C MET A 103 -6.85 -3.78 -10.35
N PRO A 104 -7.88 -4.34 -11.02
CA PRO A 104 -9.02 -3.57 -11.49
C PRO A 104 -9.73 -2.85 -10.35
N THR A 105 -9.93 -1.53 -10.47
CA THR A 105 -10.63 -0.73 -9.47
C THR A 105 -12.10 -1.15 -9.32
N ALA A 106 -12.70 -1.65 -10.39
CA ALA A 106 -14.06 -2.23 -10.36
C ALA A 106 -14.15 -3.46 -9.44
N LEU A 107 -13.05 -4.21 -9.28
CA LEU A 107 -13.00 -5.40 -8.44
C LEU A 107 -12.74 -5.06 -6.97
N ILE A 108 -11.81 -4.13 -6.70
CA ILE A 108 -11.37 -3.84 -5.34
C ILE A 108 -12.05 -2.61 -4.71
N GLY A 109 -12.72 -1.79 -5.53
CA GLY A 109 -13.42 -0.59 -5.06
C GLY A 109 -12.51 0.54 -4.61
N GLN A 110 -13.05 1.47 -3.80
CA GLN A 110 -12.33 2.61 -3.24
C GLN A 110 -11.72 2.27 -1.87
N GLY A 111 -10.56 2.84 -1.57
CA GLY A 111 -9.88 2.68 -0.30
C GLY A 111 -8.38 2.52 -0.47
N ASP A 112 -7.65 2.33 0.61
CA ASP A 112 -6.25 1.99 0.63
C ASP A 112 -6.10 0.47 0.86
N PHE A 113 -5.28 -0.20 0.04
CA PHE A 113 -5.15 -1.66 0.06
C PHE A 113 -3.70 -2.09 -0.04
N PHE A 114 -3.42 -3.27 0.49
CA PHE A 114 -2.19 -4.00 0.24
C PHE A 114 -2.49 -5.50 0.12
N LEU A 115 -1.56 -6.23 -0.45
CA LEU A 115 -1.60 -7.69 -0.53
C LEU A 115 -0.68 -8.28 0.52
N LEU A 116 -1.19 -9.26 1.24
CA LEU A 116 -0.44 -10.05 2.21
C LEU A 116 -0.35 -11.49 1.68
N ARG A 117 0.87 -12.04 1.63
CA ARG A 117 1.04 -13.47 1.34
C ARG A 117 0.78 -14.25 2.62
N ALA A 118 -0.25 -15.10 2.61
CA ALA A 118 -0.56 -15.98 3.71
C ALA A 118 0.58 -16.97 3.97
N ARG A 119 0.83 -17.26 5.24
CA ARG A 119 1.84 -18.24 5.66
C ARG A 119 1.25 -19.21 6.68
N GLY A 120 1.54 -20.48 6.47
CA GLY A 120 1.06 -21.57 7.32
C GLY A 120 -0.42 -21.86 7.14
N ASN A 121 -0.95 -22.68 8.04
CA ASN A 121 -2.27 -23.28 7.94
C ASN A 121 -3.30 -22.74 8.92
N SER A 122 -3.03 -21.60 9.56
CA SER A 122 -3.90 -21.07 10.63
C SER A 122 -5.27 -20.58 10.14
N MET A 123 -5.50 -20.46 8.84
CA MET A 123 -6.73 -19.92 8.26
C MET A 123 -7.36 -20.86 7.21
N ILE A 124 -7.00 -22.15 7.23
CA ILE A 124 -7.43 -23.15 6.23
C ILE A 124 -8.95 -23.35 6.21
N ASN A 125 -9.60 -23.33 7.38
CA ASN A 125 -11.06 -23.48 7.47
C ASN A 125 -11.82 -22.27 6.93
N ALA A 126 -11.13 -21.13 6.76
CA ALA A 126 -11.65 -19.95 6.05
C ALA A 126 -11.32 -19.97 4.55
N GLY A 127 -10.70 -21.05 4.07
CA GLY A 127 -10.28 -21.19 2.67
C GLY A 127 -9.07 -20.32 2.32
N ILE A 128 -8.19 -20.02 3.27
CA ILE A 128 -6.93 -19.31 3.04
C ILE A 128 -5.80 -20.29 3.31
N ASP A 129 -5.08 -20.68 2.26
CA ASP A 129 -3.99 -21.65 2.30
C ASP A 129 -2.62 -20.95 2.32
N ASP A 130 -1.58 -21.72 2.64
CA ASP A 130 -0.20 -21.25 2.58
C ASP A 130 0.16 -20.78 1.16
N GLY A 131 0.72 -19.58 1.03
CA GLY A 131 1.07 -18.97 -0.26
C GLY A 131 0.00 -18.11 -0.90
N ASP A 132 -1.26 -18.18 -0.49
CA ASP A 132 -2.35 -17.37 -1.01
C ASP A 132 -2.06 -15.86 -0.86
N LEU A 133 -2.51 -15.06 -1.85
CA LEU A 133 -2.48 -13.61 -1.74
C LEU A 133 -3.82 -13.10 -1.20
N VAL A 134 -3.77 -12.44 -0.04
CA VAL A 134 -4.95 -11.88 0.62
C VAL A 134 -4.95 -10.37 0.46
N LEU A 135 -6.00 -9.83 -0.15
CA LEU A 135 -6.20 -8.38 -0.29
C LEU A 135 -6.73 -7.84 1.04
N ILE A 136 -5.97 -6.92 1.61
CA ILE A 136 -6.28 -6.25 2.87
C ILE A 136 -6.67 -4.82 2.60
N LYS A 137 -7.86 -4.43 3.04
CA LYS A 137 -8.30 -3.03 3.07
C LYS A 137 -7.82 -2.40 4.37
N ARG A 138 -6.97 -1.36 4.30
CA ARG A 138 -6.47 -0.67 5.48
C ARG A 138 -7.59 -0.05 6.30
N CYS A 139 -7.56 -0.28 7.59
CA CYS A 139 -8.46 0.33 8.57
C CYS A 139 -7.83 0.26 9.96
N GLU A 140 -8.21 1.18 10.83
CA GLU A 140 -7.76 1.23 12.23
C GLU A 140 -8.66 0.40 13.16
N SER A 141 -9.81 -0.06 12.67
CA SER A 141 -10.75 -0.87 13.42
C SER A 141 -11.40 -1.93 12.55
N VAL A 142 -11.71 -3.07 13.13
CA VAL A 142 -12.30 -4.23 12.47
C VAL A 142 -13.59 -4.63 13.19
N ARG A 143 -14.61 -4.98 12.43
CA ARG A 143 -15.88 -5.47 12.99
C ARG A 143 -15.72 -6.88 13.55
N GLN A 144 -16.52 -7.20 14.58
CA GLN A 144 -16.60 -8.54 15.16
C GLN A 144 -16.80 -9.61 14.09
N GLY A 145 -16.07 -10.70 14.20
CA GLY A 145 -16.16 -11.86 13.32
C GLY A 145 -15.48 -11.70 11.95
N ARG A 146 -14.89 -10.56 11.63
CA ARG A 146 -14.15 -10.37 10.36
C ARG A 146 -12.73 -10.92 10.47
N ILE A 147 -12.21 -11.38 9.33
CA ILE A 147 -10.80 -11.75 9.20
C ILE A 147 -10.01 -10.49 8.91
N ALA A 148 -8.89 -10.33 9.60
CA ALA A 148 -8.06 -9.13 9.47
C ALA A 148 -6.57 -9.45 9.65
N ALA A 149 -5.74 -8.52 9.18
CA ALA A 149 -4.30 -8.53 9.37
C ALA A 149 -3.93 -7.76 10.63
N PHE A 150 -3.16 -8.39 11.49
CA PHE A 150 -2.71 -7.87 12.78
C PHE A 150 -1.19 -7.92 12.88
N LEU A 151 -0.61 -6.86 13.43
CA LEU A 151 0.77 -6.85 13.88
C LEU A 151 0.77 -6.82 15.41
N TYR A 152 1.39 -7.81 16.03
CA TYR A 152 1.50 -7.89 17.48
C TYR A 152 2.97 -7.83 17.88
N ASP A 153 3.29 -6.91 18.78
CA ASP A 153 4.64 -6.73 19.32
C ASP A 153 5.73 -6.45 18.27
N ASN A 154 5.38 -5.72 17.20
CA ASN A 154 6.26 -5.44 16.06
C ASN A 154 6.89 -6.71 15.44
N SER A 155 6.26 -7.86 15.64
CA SER A 155 6.63 -9.13 15.04
C SER A 155 6.07 -9.28 13.63
N GLU A 156 5.87 -10.49 13.16
CA GLU A 156 5.28 -10.73 11.86
C GLU A 156 3.77 -10.43 11.83
N THR A 157 3.27 -9.98 10.69
CA THR A 157 1.84 -9.82 10.44
C THR A 157 1.15 -11.17 10.41
N THR A 158 0.03 -11.30 11.11
CA THR A 158 -0.79 -12.51 11.15
C THR A 158 -2.22 -12.24 10.69
N LEU A 159 -2.83 -13.22 10.02
CA LEU A 159 -4.27 -13.23 9.68
C LEU A 159 -5.02 -14.04 10.72
N LYS A 160 -6.07 -13.45 11.30
CA LYS A 160 -6.93 -14.13 12.27
C LYS A 160 -8.35 -13.57 12.18
N ARG A 161 -9.33 -14.32 12.68
CA ARG A 161 -10.66 -13.80 12.91
C ARG A 161 -10.68 -12.97 14.18
N PHE A 162 -11.16 -11.74 14.06
CA PHE A 162 -11.24 -10.79 15.16
C PHE A 162 -12.46 -11.02 16.04
N LYS A 163 -12.26 -11.11 17.33
CA LYS A 163 -13.30 -11.04 18.35
C LYS A 163 -12.78 -10.21 19.53
N GLN A 164 -13.63 -9.43 20.12
CA GLN A 164 -13.33 -8.61 21.30
C GLN A 164 -14.51 -8.58 22.24
N ASP A 165 -14.22 -8.61 23.53
CA ASP A 165 -15.16 -8.28 24.61
C ASP A 165 -14.59 -7.17 25.50
N ASN A 166 -15.19 -6.95 26.69
CA ASN A 166 -14.75 -5.92 27.61
C ASN A 166 -13.33 -6.18 28.15
N ASP A 167 -12.95 -7.44 28.30
CA ASP A 167 -11.76 -7.88 29.01
C ASP A 167 -10.57 -8.17 28.08
N ALA A 168 -10.84 -8.70 26.86
CA ALA A 168 -9.80 -9.17 25.96
C ALA A 168 -10.13 -9.00 24.47
N ILE A 169 -9.08 -9.06 23.67
CA ILE A 169 -9.12 -9.26 22.22
C ILE A 169 -8.70 -10.70 21.94
N TYR A 170 -9.46 -11.37 21.10
CA TYR A 170 -9.22 -12.75 20.67
C TYR A 170 -8.88 -12.73 19.17
N LEU A 171 -7.69 -13.19 18.83
CA LEU A 171 -7.28 -13.45 17.48
C LEU A 171 -7.44 -14.95 17.22
N ILE A 172 -8.55 -15.31 16.60
CA ILE A 172 -9.01 -16.68 16.45
C ILE A 172 -8.50 -17.24 15.13
N PRO A 173 -7.71 -18.32 15.13
CA PRO A 173 -7.38 -19.06 13.92
C PRO A 173 -8.63 -19.73 13.34
N GLU A 174 -8.67 -19.90 12.04
CA GLU A 174 -9.62 -20.74 11.33
C GLU A 174 -8.97 -22.10 11.06
N ASN A 175 -8.62 -22.79 12.14
CA ASN A 175 -8.02 -24.12 12.17
C ASN A 175 -8.33 -24.76 13.53
N ASP A 176 -9.00 -25.91 13.53
CA ASP A 176 -9.47 -26.60 14.74
C ASP A 176 -8.31 -27.15 15.60
N GLU A 177 -7.10 -27.25 15.04
CA GLU A 177 -5.90 -27.69 15.77
C GLU A 177 -5.17 -26.56 16.51
N MET A 178 -5.65 -25.30 16.37
CA MET A 178 -4.97 -24.13 16.90
C MET A 178 -5.81 -23.36 17.91
N GLU A 179 -5.17 -22.93 18.99
CA GLU A 179 -5.82 -22.14 20.02
C GLU A 179 -5.84 -20.64 19.67
N PRO A 180 -6.86 -19.90 20.12
CA PRO A 180 -6.91 -18.45 19.98
C PRO A 180 -5.78 -17.74 20.74
N ILE A 181 -5.25 -16.67 20.14
CA ILE A 181 -4.35 -15.74 20.84
C ILE A 181 -5.21 -14.76 21.64
N VAL A 182 -5.06 -14.77 22.97
CA VAL A 182 -5.82 -13.88 23.87
C VAL A 182 -4.93 -12.73 24.32
N ILE A 183 -5.38 -11.51 24.04
CA ILE A 183 -4.65 -10.28 24.34
C ILE A 183 -5.48 -9.43 25.31
N SER A 184 -5.02 -9.29 26.56
CA SER A 184 -5.73 -8.57 27.62
C SER A 184 -4.85 -7.52 28.30
N GLY A 185 -5.48 -6.63 29.06
CA GLY A 185 -4.81 -5.60 29.84
C GLY A 185 -3.91 -4.69 29.00
N GLN A 186 -2.71 -4.40 29.51
CA GLN A 186 -1.73 -3.50 28.86
C GLN A 186 -1.20 -4.04 27.52
N ASN A 187 -1.27 -5.35 27.28
CA ASN A 187 -0.82 -5.94 26.02
C ASN A 187 -1.69 -5.54 24.82
N ARG A 188 -2.91 -5.04 25.06
CA ARG A 188 -3.78 -4.52 23.98
C ARG A 188 -3.13 -3.36 23.20
N ALA A 189 -2.33 -2.53 23.88
CA ALA A 189 -1.62 -1.43 23.25
C ALA A 189 -0.49 -1.86 22.28
N ARG A 190 -0.09 -3.15 22.32
CA ARG A 190 0.93 -3.73 21.45
C ARG A 190 0.35 -4.36 20.18
N LEU A 191 -0.99 -4.43 20.09
CA LEU A 191 -1.69 -4.93 18.92
C LEU A 191 -2.01 -3.78 17.98
N VAL A 192 -1.56 -3.91 16.73
CA VAL A 192 -1.89 -2.97 15.66
C VAL A 192 -2.76 -3.68 14.63
N ILE A 193 -3.93 -3.09 14.33
CA ILE A 193 -4.80 -3.53 13.26
C ILE A 193 -4.26 -2.92 11.96
N GLN A 194 -3.88 -3.74 10.99
CA GLN A 194 -3.38 -3.28 9.71
C GLN A 194 -4.49 -3.15 8.66
N GLY A 195 -5.57 -3.94 8.79
CA GLY A 195 -6.71 -3.86 7.90
C GLY A 195 -7.56 -5.13 7.87
N GLU A 196 -8.72 -5.05 7.23
CA GLU A 196 -9.68 -6.14 7.06
C GLU A 196 -9.42 -6.91 5.76
N ALA A 197 -9.41 -8.23 5.80
CA ALA A 197 -9.30 -9.10 4.62
C ALA A 197 -10.60 -9.02 3.81
N VAL A 198 -10.48 -8.69 2.51
CA VAL A 198 -11.64 -8.49 1.63
C VAL A 198 -11.69 -9.47 0.46
N MET A 199 -10.55 -10.08 0.09
CA MET A 199 -10.46 -11.03 -1.02
C MET A 199 -9.28 -11.97 -0.83
N VAL A 200 -9.40 -13.19 -1.35
CA VAL A 200 -8.30 -14.15 -1.44
C VAL A 200 -8.08 -14.48 -2.92
N MET A 201 -6.82 -14.50 -3.34
CA MET A 201 -6.40 -14.94 -4.67
C MET A 201 -5.55 -16.20 -4.50
N LYS A 202 -5.91 -17.24 -5.24
CA LYS A 202 -5.30 -18.57 -5.19
C LYS A 202 -4.77 -18.95 -6.56
N ASP A 203 -3.66 -19.68 -6.57
CA ASP A 203 -3.27 -20.46 -7.72
C ASP A 203 -4.12 -21.75 -7.76
N LEU A 204 -4.48 -22.22 -8.96
CA LEU A 204 -5.28 -23.43 -9.18
C LEU A 204 -4.39 -24.66 -9.28
#